data_caa9dc7c8f9472f31cf0a04bfe2f145d
#
_entry.id   caa9dc7c8f9472f31cf0a04bfe2f145d
#
_cell.length_a   1.000
_cell.length_b   1.000
_cell.length_c   1.000
_cell.angle_alpha   90.00
_cell.angle_beta   90.00
_cell.angle_gamma   90.00
#
_symmetry.space_group_name_H-M   'P 1'
#
loop_
_entity.id
_entity.type
_entity.pdbx_description
1 polymer ?
#
loop_
_entity_poly.entity_id
_entity_poly.type
_entity_poly.pdbx_seq_one_letter_code
_entity_poly.pdbx_strand_id
1 'polypeptide(L)'
;MAFRIIAIQTLLCLVSYNLAEKLSAQPIVLVLARTATGATGNEDPTCLLRNPPVVRRDDYTYFPGIGGYKLHSKAVSWNQARKTCEEEGGHLAIINSLAERDAVVTVLKAMKPNPQYVNLGFHDLYEEGHYVTIHGQNLTRAGFNEWANGEPNNDYGSENCGSLHFSGGLNDHKCNEPHSFICELPIH
;
A
#
# COMPACT_ATOMS: atom_id res chain seq x y z
N MET A 1 9.19 39.53 28.39
CA MET A 1 8.62 38.18 28.75
C MET A 1 8.15 37.39 27.55
N ALA A 2 7.72 38.00 26.44
CA ALA A 2 7.25 37.27 25.24
C ALA A 2 8.31 36.38 24.53
N PHE A 3 9.58 36.81 24.51
CA PHE A 3 10.68 36.03 23.88
C PHE A 3 10.99 34.69 24.54
N ARG A 4 10.77 34.52 25.85
CA ARG A 4 11.00 33.24 26.55
C ARG A 4 9.91 32.21 26.29
N ILE A 5 8.68 32.64 26.04
CA ILE A 5 7.54 31.74 25.79
C ILE A 5 7.66 31.14 24.39
N ILE A 6 8.06 31.93 23.39
CA ILE A 6 8.25 31.45 22.00
C ILE A 6 9.39 30.43 21.93
N ALA A 7 10.48 30.62 22.69
CA ALA A 7 11.60 29.68 22.73
C ALA A 7 11.22 28.33 23.38
N ILE A 8 10.33 28.34 24.37
CA ILE A 8 9.87 27.13 25.05
C ILE A 8 8.91 26.33 24.17
N GLN A 9 8.03 26.99 23.42
CA GLN A 9 7.10 26.32 22.48
C GLN A 9 7.84 25.70 21.30
N THR A 10 8.85 26.36 20.75
CA THR A 10 9.68 25.78 19.69
C THR A 10 10.51 24.59 20.19
N LEU A 11 10.96 24.63 21.43
CA LEU A 11 11.71 23.54 22.04
C LEU A 11 10.81 22.31 22.32
N LEU A 12 9.56 22.51 22.73
CA LEU A 12 8.58 21.45 22.92
C LEU A 12 8.18 20.78 21.59
N CYS A 13 8.03 21.54 20.51
CA CYS A 13 7.82 20.98 19.16
C CYS A 13 9.02 20.16 18.70
N LEU A 14 10.24 20.58 18.95
CA LEU A 14 11.46 19.85 18.61
C LEU A 14 11.64 18.56 19.44
N VAL A 15 11.25 18.56 20.71
CA VAL A 15 11.31 17.36 21.55
C VAL A 15 10.28 16.33 21.15
N SER A 16 9.08 16.74 20.79
CA SER A 16 8.02 15.87 20.25
C SER A 16 8.42 15.28 18.89
N TYR A 17 9.11 16.06 18.06
CA TYR A 17 9.67 15.64 16.78
C TYR A 17 10.71 14.53 16.94
N ASN A 18 11.67 14.68 17.84
CA ASN A 18 12.71 13.68 18.09
C ASN A 18 12.17 12.36 18.66
N LEU A 19 11.01 12.38 19.35
CA LEU A 19 10.34 11.17 19.81
C LEU A 19 9.63 10.43 18.65
N ALA A 20 9.04 11.17 17.70
CA ALA A 20 8.39 10.61 16.52
C ALA A 20 9.40 9.99 15.53
N GLU A 21 10.59 10.59 15.40
CA GLU A 21 11.65 10.12 14.51
C GLU A 21 12.25 8.77 14.96
N LYS A 22 12.19 8.45 16.26
CA LYS A 22 12.57 7.12 16.76
C LYS A 22 11.58 6.01 16.44
N LEU A 23 10.37 6.35 16.01
CA LEU A 23 9.28 5.41 15.73
C LEU A 23 8.97 5.23 14.23
N SER A 24 9.51 6.08 13.35
CA SER A 24 9.31 5.95 11.91
C SER A 24 10.59 6.31 11.14
N ALA A 25 11.05 5.42 10.27
CA ALA A 25 12.23 5.61 9.43
C ALA A 25 11.98 6.49 8.18
N GLN A 26 11.06 7.44 8.25
CA GLN A 26 10.72 8.31 7.12
C GLN A 26 11.31 9.72 7.32
N PRO A 27 11.98 10.32 6.31
CA PRO A 27 12.47 11.68 6.41
C PRO A 27 11.30 12.68 6.38
N ILE A 28 11.12 13.45 7.44
CA ILE A 28 10.12 14.52 7.49
C ILE A 28 10.76 15.81 6.97
N VAL A 29 10.24 16.35 5.85
CA VAL A 29 10.66 17.65 5.31
C VAL A 29 9.90 18.76 6.01
N LEU A 30 10.59 19.55 6.83
CA LEU A 30 10.02 20.72 7.49
C LEU A 30 9.95 21.90 6.50
N VAL A 31 8.76 22.19 5.98
CA VAL A 31 8.51 23.41 5.18
C VAL A 31 8.19 24.56 6.12
N LEU A 32 9.16 25.44 6.37
CA LEU A 32 8.92 26.69 7.09
C LEU A 32 8.18 27.67 6.17
N ALA A 33 6.87 27.78 6.32
CA ALA A 33 6.10 28.85 5.70
C ALA A 33 6.44 30.19 6.35
N ARG A 34 7.06 31.12 5.62
CA ARG A 34 7.17 32.52 6.03
C ARG A 34 5.81 33.15 5.93
N THR A 35 5.21 33.52 7.04
CA THR A 35 4.00 34.34 7.06
C THR A 35 4.33 35.78 6.64
N ALA A 36 3.68 36.26 5.57
CA ALA A 36 3.65 37.68 5.24
C ALA A 36 2.88 38.42 6.34
N THR A 37 3.44 39.53 6.80
CA THR A 37 2.90 40.41 7.82
C THR A 37 1.55 41.01 7.39
N GLY A 38 0.53 40.86 8.22
CA GLY A 38 -0.65 41.71 8.20
C GLY A 38 -1.99 40.99 8.30
N ALA A 39 -2.33 40.45 9.48
CA ALA A 39 -3.72 40.26 9.89
C ALA A 39 -3.78 40.10 11.41
N THR A 40 -4.49 40.96 12.10
CA THR A 40 -4.85 40.87 13.50
C THR A 40 -5.98 39.84 13.66
N GLY A 41 -5.66 38.63 13.97
CA GLY A 41 -6.59 37.59 14.36
C GLY A 41 -5.90 36.65 15.35
N ASN A 42 -6.54 36.43 16.50
CA ASN A 42 -6.15 35.43 17.50
C ASN A 42 -6.34 34.04 16.88
N GLU A 43 -5.47 33.62 15.97
CA GLU A 43 -5.41 32.23 15.53
C GLU A 43 -4.30 31.54 16.31
N ASP A 44 -4.72 30.59 17.12
CA ASP A 44 -3.86 29.61 17.79
C ASP A 44 -2.88 29.03 16.74
N PRO A 45 -1.56 29.04 16.97
CA PRO A 45 -0.64 28.39 16.06
C PRO A 45 -0.80 26.87 16.21
N THR A 46 -1.90 26.34 15.70
CA THR A 46 -2.04 24.91 15.47
C THR A 46 -0.91 24.52 14.54
N CYS A 47 -0.01 23.71 15.04
CA CYS A 47 0.98 23.00 14.25
C CYS A 47 0.18 22.12 13.27
N LEU A 48 -0.17 22.70 12.10
CA LEU A 48 -0.86 21.99 11.04
C LEU A 48 0.13 20.94 10.51
N LEU A 49 0.16 19.80 11.17
CA LEU A 49 0.56 18.53 10.53
C LEU A 49 -0.51 18.25 9.46
N ARG A 50 -0.50 19.04 8.41
CA ARG A 50 -1.13 18.62 7.16
C ARG A 50 -0.43 17.33 6.78
N ASN A 51 -1.21 16.32 6.46
CA ASN A 51 -0.75 15.01 6.02
C ASN A 51 0.60 15.14 5.31
N PRO A 52 1.63 14.37 5.73
CA PRO A 52 2.93 14.44 5.07
C PRO A 52 2.70 14.30 3.57
N PRO A 53 3.41 15.06 2.74
CA PRO A 53 3.23 14.97 1.30
C PRO A 53 3.38 13.51 0.89
N VAL A 54 2.40 12.98 0.19
CA VAL A 54 2.47 11.61 -0.36
C VAL A 54 3.73 11.56 -1.23
N VAL A 55 4.74 10.84 -0.78
CA VAL A 55 5.97 10.67 -1.53
C VAL A 55 5.64 9.74 -2.70
N ARG A 56 5.43 10.34 -3.88
CA ARG A 56 5.28 9.56 -5.10
C ARG A 56 6.61 8.88 -5.40
N ARG A 57 6.57 7.57 -5.54
CA ARG A 57 7.73 6.79 -5.96
C ARG A 57 7.76 6.73 -7.49
N ASP A 58 8.88 7.09 -8.09
CA ASP A 58 9.05 7.11 -9.56
C ASP A 58 9.01 5.72 -10.20
N ASP A 59 9.20 4.67 -9.39
CA ASP A 59 9.17 3.27 -9.83
C ASP A 59 7.78 2.61 -9.77
N TYR A 60 6.72 3.41 -9.44
CA TYR A 60 5.32 2.98 -9.45
C TYR A 60 4.56 3.62 -10.61
N THR A 61 3.65 2.87 -11.20
CA THR A 61 2.69 3.36 -12.19
C THR A 61 1.43 3.82 -11.48
N TYR A 62 1.06 5.09 -11.64
CA TYR A 62 -0.09 5.69 -10.96
C TYR A 62 -1.29 5.81 -11.88
N PHE A 63 -2.44 5.38 -11.38
CA PHE A 63 -3.74 5.52 -12.03
C PHE A 63 -4.56 6.54 -11.23
N PRO A 64 -4.95 7.69 -11.83
CA PRO A 64 -5.66 8.76 -11.12
C PRO A 64 -6.95 8.25 -10.47
N GLY A 65 -7.12 8.53 -9.17
CA GLY A 65 -8.29 8.11 -8.39
C GLY A 65 -8.36 6.62 -8.06
N ILE A 66 -7.33 5.81 -8.41
CA ILE A 66 -7.29 4.36 -8.17
C ILE A 66 -6.16 4.00 -7.23
N GLY A 67 -4.90 4.13 -7.65
CA GLY A 67 -3.74 3.73 -6.85
C GLY A 67 -2.43 3.84 -7.62
N GLY A 68 -1.32 3.54 -6.93
CA GLY A 68 -0.01 3.36 -7.52
C GLY A 68 0.41 1.90 -7.44
N TYR A 69 0.82 1.29 -8.55
CA TYR A 69 1.15 -0.13 -8.64
C TYR A 69 2.53 -0.35 -9.22
N LYS A 70 3.22 -1.36 -8.69
CA LYS A 70 4.52 -1.80 -9.18
C LYS A 70 4.57 -3.32 -9.28
N LEU A 71 4.93 -3.81 -10.46
CA LEU A 71 5.16 -5.23 -10.69
C LEU A 71 6.62 -5.58 -10.39
N HIS A 72 6.82 -6.52 -9.52
CA HIS A 72 8.10 -7.16 -9.25
C HIS A 72 8.23 -8.45 -10.07
N SER A 73 9.21 -8.48 -10.96
CA SER A 73 9.46 -9.63 -11.85
C SER A 73 10.16 -10.79 -11.17
N LYS A 74 10.89 -10.53 -10.09
CA LYS A 74 11.56 -11.56 -9.33
C LYS A 74 10.53 -12.41 -8.59
N ALA A 75 10.40 -13.66 -8.98
CA ALA A 75 9.50 -14.59 -8.33
C ALA A 75 9.98 -14.94 -6.92
N VAL A 76 9.11 -14.81 -5.94
CA VAL A 76 9.35 -15.12 -4.52
C VAL A 76 8.08 -15.71 -3.90
N SER A 77 8.18 -16.33 -2.71
CA SER A 77 7.03 -16.81 -1.96
C SER A 77 6.08 -15.66 -1.61
N TRP A 78 4.79 -15.96 -1.41
CA TRP A 78 3.78 -14.95 -1.07
C TRP A 78 4.17 -14.11 0.15
N ASN A 79 4.67 -14.75 1.22
CA ASN A 79 5.08 -14.01 2.43
C ASN A 79 6.31 -13.12 2.19
N GLN A 80 7.24 -13.53 1.32
CA GLN A 80 8.37 -12.67 0.96
C GLN A 80 7.91 -11.48 0.11
N ALA A 81 6.98 -11.70 -0.82
CA ALA A 81 6.35 -10.64 -1.61
C ALA A 81 5.66 -9.61 -0.71
N ARG A 82 4.85 -10.07 0.26
CA ARG A 82 4.19 -9.22 1.26
C ARG A 82 5.18 -8.32 1.99
N LYS A 83 6.26 -8.91 2.52
CA LYS A 83 7.31 -8.14 3.24
C LYS A 83 8.00 -7.12 2.34
N THR A 84 8.29 -7.47 1.09
CA THR A 84 8.92 -6.54 0.14
C THR A 84 8.05 -5.33 -0.11
N CYS A 85 6.73 -5.51 -0.29
CA CYS A 85 5.82 -4.39 -0.46
C CYS A 85 5.73 -3.50 0.80
N GLU A 86 5.74 -4.11 1.99
CA GLU A 86 5.77 -3.36 3.27
C GLU A 86 7.06 -2.54 3.43
N GLU A 87 8.22 -3.11 3.06
CA GLU A 87 9.51 -2.42 3.06
C GLU A 87 9.54 -1.23 2.07
N GLU A 88 8.76 -1.31 1.00
CA GLU A 88 8.58 -0.20 0.04
C GLU A 88 7.58 0.87 0.51
N GLY A 89 6.93 0.67 1.67
CA GLY A 89 5.95 1.59 2.24
C GLY A 89 4.52 1.39 1.73
N GLY A 90 4.26 0.27 1.06
CA GLY A 90 2.95 -0.13 0.56
C GLY A 90 2.53 -1.51 1.08
N HIS A 91 1.80 -2.24 0.29
CA HIS A 91 1.37 -3.61 0.57
C HIS A 91 1.19 -4.42 -0.71
N LEU A 92 1.04 -5.74 -0.62
CA LEU A 92 0.56 -6.54 -1.75
C LEU A 92 -0.79 -6.00 -2.23
N ALA A 93 -0.94 -5.81 -3.53
CA ALA A 93 -2.12 -5.20 -4.11
C ALA A 93 -3.40 -5.96 -3.72
N ILE A 94 -4.43 -5.21 -3.34
CA ILE A 94 -5.77 -5.71 -3.02
C ILE A 94 -6.73 -5.09 -4.01
N ILE A 95 -7.30 -5.92 -4.89
CA ILE A 95 -8.26 -5.42 -5.86
C ILE A 95 -9.61 -5.20 -5.18
N ASN A 96 -10.15 -3.98 -5.27
CA ASN A 96 -11.41 -3.58 -4.65
C ASN A 96 -12.50 -3.19 -5.67
N SER A 97 -12.18 -3.16 -6.95
CA SER A 97 -13.11 -2.79 -8.03
C SER A 97 -12.65 -3.32 -9.39
N LEU A 98 -13.56 -3.32 -10.37
CA LEU A 98 -13.19 -3.64 -11.75
C LEU A 98 -12.18 -2.64 -12.34
N ALA A 99 -12.31 -1.35 -12.00
CA ALA A 99 -11.37 -0.33 -12.46
C ALA A 99 -9.95 -0.59 -11.94
N GLU A 100 -9.83 -1.01 -10.70
CA GLU A 100 -8.56 -1.39 -10.10
C GLU A 100 -8.01 -2.68 -10.70
N ARG A 101 -8.85 -3.70 -10.91
CA ARG A 101 -8.48 -4.91 -11.64
C ARG A 101 -7.86 -4.57 -13.00
N ASP A 102 -8.47 -3.66 -13.76
CA ASP A 102 -8.00 -3.27 -15.08
C ASP A 102 -6.67 -2.50 -15.02
N ALA A 103 -6.48 -1.66 -13.99
CA ALA A 103 -5.21 -0.98 -13.73
C ALA A 103 -4.10 -1.99 -13.43
N VAL A 104 -4.34 -2.94 -12.53
CA VAL A 104 -3.39 -3.99 -12.15
C VAL A 104 -3.05 -4.89 -13.36
N VAL A 105 -4.05 -5.30 -14.15
CA VAL A 105 -3.85 -6.06 -15.39
C VAL A 105 -3.03 -5.28 -16.41
N THR A 106 -3.20 -3.96 -16.49
CA THR A 106 -2.40 -3.10 -17.38
C THR A 106 -0.93 -3.13 -16.97
N VAL A 107 -0.62 -3.01 -15.68
CA VAL A 107 0.75 -3.11 -15.15
C VAL A 107 1.34 -4.50 -15.43
N LEU A 108 0.55 -5.56 -15.21
CA LEU A 108 0.97 -6.93 -15.47
C LEU A 108 1.32 -7.15 -16.95
N LYS A 109 0.49 -6.66 -17.87
CA LYS A 109 0.68 -6.84 -19.33
C LYS A 109 1.84 -5.99 -19.90
N ALA A 110 2.30 -4.98 -19.18
CA ALA A 110 3.45 -4.17 -19.59
C ALA A 110 4.77 -4.96 -19.54
N MET A 111 4.87 -5.99 -18.68
CA MET A 111 6.05 -6.85 -18.61
C MET A 111 6.10 -7.84 -19.80
N LYS A 112 7.31 -8.13 -20.26
CA LYS A 112 7.55 -9.16 -21.29
C LYS A 112 8.70 -10.08 -20.86
N PRO A 113 8.52 -11.41 -20.85
CA PRO A 113 7.25 -12.14 -21.02
C PRO A 113 6.28 -11.84 -19.87
N ASN A 114 4.98 -11.87 -20.14
CA ASN A 114 3.96 -11.69 -19.09
C ASN A 114 3.99 -12.89 -18.15
N PRO A 115 4.03 -12.68 -16.81
CA PRO A 115 3.79 -13.77 -15.87
C PRO A 115 2.35 -14.25 -15.99
N GLN A 116 2.14 -15.56 -15.85
CA GLN A 116 0.80 -16.13 -15.87
C GLN A 116 0.00 -15.76 -14.62
N TYR A 117 0.68 -15.73 -13.47
CA TYR A 117 0.11 -15.36 -12.17
C TYR A 117 1.01 -14.35 -11.46
N VAL A 118 0.41 -13.49 -10.65
CA VAL A 118 1.10 -12.56 -9.75
C VAL A 118 0.47 -12.60 -8.36
N ASN A 119 1.27 -12.67 -7.31
CA ASN A 119 0.78 -12.63 -5.93
C ASN A 119 -0.01 -11.34 -5.65
N LEU A 120 -1.15 -11.50 -4.98
CA LEU A 120 -2.01 -10.45 -4.45
C LEU A 120 -2.16 -10.54 -2.93
N GLY A 121 -2.69 -9.48 -2.32
CA GLY A 121 -2.81 -9.31 -0.88
C GLY A 121 -4.04 -9.96 -0.25
N PHE A 122 -4.34 -11.23 -0.55
CA PHE A 122 -5.41 -11.98 0.11
C PHE A 122 -5.03 -13.45 0.31
N HIS A 123 -5.72 -14.15 1.21
CA HIS A 123 -5.46 -15.54 1.57
C HIS A 123 -6.65 -16.12 2.36
N ASP A 124 -6.67 -17.45 2.52
CA ASP A 124 -7.58 -18.17 3.41
C ASP A 124 -6.85 -19.06 4.44
N LEU A 125 -5.63 -18.65 4.82
CA LEU A 125 -4.77 -19.35 5.80
C LEU A 125 -5.45 -19.65 7.15
N TYR A 126 -6.50 -18.92 7.50
CA TYR A 126 -7.19 -19.08 8.79
C TYR A 126 -8.31 -20.13 8.72
N GLU A 127 -8.97 -20.21 7.58
CA GLU A 127 -10.10 -21.11 7.34
C GLU A 127 -10.27 -21.28 5.82
N GLU A 128 -10.18 -22.53 5.37
CA GLU A 128 -10.31 -22.91 3.97
C GLU A 128 -11.59 -22.39 3.33
N GLY A 129 -11.45 -21.74 2.17
CA GLY A 129 -12.54 -21.12 1.44
C GLY A 129 -13.02 -19.78 2.01
N HIS A 130 -12.46 -19.35 3.14
CA HIS A 130 -12.78 -18.06 3.75
C HIS A 130 -11.67 -17.04 3.49
N TYR A 131 -11.67 -16.50 2.28
CA TYR A 131 -10.66 -15.55 1.84
C TYR A 131 -10.78 -14.19 2.52
N VAL A 132 -9.64 -13.73 3.06
CA VAL A 132 -9.51 -12.40 3.67
C VAL A 132 -8.31 -11.66 3.06
N THR A 133 -8.41 -10.35 3.00
CA THR A 133 -7.28 -9.49 2.61
C THR A 133 -6.22 -9.48 3.72
N ILE A 134 -5.00 -9.04 3.39
CA ILE A 134 -3.92 -8.82 4.39
C ILE A 134 -4.29 -7.81 5.47
N HIS A 135 -5.38 -7.06 5.31
CA HIS A 135 -5.95 -6.15 6.31
C HIS A 135 -7.08 -6.81 7.12
N GLY A 136 -7.33 -8.11 6.92
CA GLY A 136 -8.36 -8.87 7.66
C GLY A 136 -9.80 -8.63 7.18
N GLN A 137 -10.01 -7.93 6.07
CA GLN A 137 -11.32 -7.74 5.49
C GLN A 137 -11.71 -8.97 4.65
N ASN A 138 -12.95 -9.44 4.77
CA ASN A 138 -13.48 -10.48 3.88
C ASN A 138 -13.36 -10.06 2.40
N LEU A 139 -12.86 -10.93 1.54
CA LEU A 139 -12.56 -10.63 0.13
C LEU A 139 -13.78 -10.11 -0.64
N THR A 140 -14.95 -10.73 -0.44
CA THR A 140 -16.21 -10.28 -1.07
C THR A 140 -16.59 -8.85 -0.65
N ARG A 141 -16.32 -8.49 0.61
CA ARG A 141 -16.55 -7.13 1.12
C ARG A 141 -15.51 -6.13 0.68
N ALA A 142 -14.32 -6.60 0.31
CA ALA A 142 -13.26 -5.75 -0.25
C ALA A 142 -13.67 -5.13 -1.60
N GLY A 143 -14.58 -5.77 -2.34
CA GLY A 143 -15.24 -5.19 -3.51
C GLY A 143 -14.95 -5.89 -4.84
N PHE A 144 -13.99 -6.83 -4.89
CA PHE A 144 -13.72 -7.65 -6.05
C PHE A 144 -13.47 -9.11 -5.65
N ASN A 145 -14.25 -10.02 -6.23
CA ASN A 145 -14.17 -11.48 -5.97
C ASN A 145 -14.45 -12.30 -7.23
N GLU A 146 -14.09 -11.78 -8.40
CA GLU A 146 -14.24 -12.53 -9.66
C GLU A 146 -13.03 -13.45 -9.84
N TRP A 147 -13.28 -14.75 -9.77
CA TRP A 147 -12.27 -15.78 -9.93
C TRP A 147 -12.03 -16.15 -11.39
N ALA A 148 -10.84 -16.63 -11.70
CA ALA A 148 -10.55 -17.21 -12.99
C ALA A 148 -11.37 -18.50 -13.20
N ASN A 149 -11.50 -18.95 -14.44
CA ASN A 149 -12.31 -20.12 -14.74
C ASN A 149 -11.76 -21.38 -14.04
N GLY A 150 -12.59 -21.98 -13.21
CA GLY A 150 -12.25 -23.17 -12.43
C GLY A 150 -11.64 -22.88 -11.06
N GLU A 151 -11.49 -21.58 -10.66
CA GLU A 151 -10.96 -21.14 -9.38
C GLU A 151 -12.06 -20.66 -8.41
N PRO A 152 -11.79 -20.65 -7.10
CA PRO A 152 -10.64 -21.28 -6.43
C PRO A 152 -10.76 -22.81 -6.48
N ASN A 153 -9.65 -23.50 -6.67
CA ASN A 153 -9.67 -24.96 -6.84
C ASN A 153 -8.98 -25.72 -5.70
N ASN A 154 -8.23 -25.03 -4.82
CA ASN A 154 -7.46 -25.61 -3.71
C ASN A 154 -6.73 -26.88 -4.10
N ASP A 155 -5.91 -26.83 -5.15
CA ASP A 155 -5.25 -28.00 -5.72
C ASP A 155 -4.42 -28.75 -4.67
N TYR A 156 -4.68 -30.05 -4.54
CA TYR A 156 -4.15 -30.93 -3.49
C TYR A 156 -4.40 -30.45 -2.05
N GLY A 157 -5.38 -29.58 -1.80
CA GLY A 157 -5.71 -29.08 -0.46
C GLY A 157 -4.60 -28.25 0.17
N SER A 158 -3.88 -27.44 -0.61
CA SER A 158 -2.69 -26.71 -0.15
C SER A 158 -2.53 -25.31 -0.75
N GLU A 159 -3.57 -24.76 -1.37
CA GLU A 159 -3.55 -23.44 -2.02
C GLU A 159 -4.28 -22.41 -1.17
N ASN A 160 -3.54 -21.70 -0.33
CA ASN A 160 -4.09 -20.76 0.64
C ASN A 160 -3.71 -19.30 0.36
N CYS A 161 -2.96 -19.01 -0.70
CA CYS A 161 -2.51 -17.66 -1.01
C CYS A 161 -3.10 -17.15 -2.32
N GLY A 162 -3.50 -15.88 -2.33
CA GLY A 162 -4.16 -15.27 -3.46
C GLY A 162 -3.20 -14.76 -4.54
N SER A 163 -3.64 -14.90 -5.77
CA SER A 163 -2.97 -14.35 -6.94
C SER A 163 -3.98 -13.81 -7.98
N LEU A 164 -3.48 -13.08 -8.97
CA LEU A 164 -4.21 -12.66 -10.15
C LEU A 164 -3.67 -13.43 -11.36
N HIS A 165 -4.55 -14.09 -12.08
CA HIS A 165 -4.25 -14.63 -13.39
C HIS A 165 -4.19 -13.49 -14.43
N PHE A 166 -3.34 -13.62 -15.47
CA PHE A 166 -3.18 -12.57 -16.48
C PHE A 166 -4.47 -12.20 -17.25
N SER A 167 -5.50 -13.03 -17.19
CA SER A 167 -6.83 -12.72 -17.73
C SER A 167 -7.62 -11.73 -16.88
N GLY A 168 -7.21 -11.49 -15.63
CA GLY A 168 -7.87 -10.59 -14.70
C GLY A 168 -8.77 -11.28 -13.66
N GLY A 169 -8.83 -12.60 -13.65
CA GLY A 169 -9.52 -13.37 -12.59
C GLY A 169 -8.59 -13.72 -11.44
N LEU A 170 -9.16 -13.84 -10.24
CA LEU A 170 -8.45 -14.28 -9.03
C LEU A 170 -8.14 -15.78 -9.12
N ASN A 171 -7.11 -16.19 -8.40
CA ASN A 171 -6.66 -17.58 -8.30
C ASN A 171 -6.06 -17.81 -6.92
N ASP A 172 -6.21 -19.01 -6.36
CA ASP A 172 -5.46 -19.48 -5.21
C ASP A 172 -4.24 -20.29 -5.64
N HIS A 173 -3.20 -20.30 -4.82
CA HIS A 173 -1.98 -21.07 -5.06
C HIS A 173 -1.23 -21.37 -3.76
N LYS A 174 -0.21 -22.23 -3.85
CA LYS A 174 0.63 -22.58 -2.70
C LYS A 174 1.47 -21.39 -2.26
N CYS A 175 1.35 -20.98 -1.00
CA CYS A 175 2.02 -19.79 -0.47
C CYS A 175 3.55 -19.79 -0.57
N ASN A 176 4.17 -20.97 -0.65
CA ASN A 176 5.62 -21.16 -0.80
C ASN A 176 6.08 -21.25 -2.27
N GLU A 177 5.16 -21.35 -3.21
CA GLU A 177 5.47 -21.35 -4.63
C GLU A 177 5.89 -19.94 -5.08
N PRO A 178 7.06 -19.82 -5.78
CA PRO A 178 7.54 -18.49 -6.15
C PRO A 178 6.80 -17.92 -7.36
N HIS A 179 6.19 -16.75 -7.18
CA HIS A 179 5.55 -15.97 -8.24
C HIS A 179 6.06 -14.53 -8.24
N SER A 180 5.97 -13.87 -9.40
CA SER A 180 6.00 -12.42 -9.50
C SER A 180 4.88 -11.83 -8.65
N PHE A 181 4.96 -10.56 -8.27
CA PHE A 181 3.98 -9.95 -7.38
C PHE A 181 3.76 -8.48 -7.69
N ILE A 182 2.64 -7.93 -7.26
CA ILE A 182 2.31 -6.52 -7.42
C ILE A 182 2.17 -5.87 -6.05
N CYS A 183 2.94 -4.80 -5.85
CA CYS A 183 2.78 -3.90 -4.72
C CYS A 183 1.86 -2.74 -5.07
N GLU A 184 1.11 -2.30 -4.08
CA GLU A 184 0.22 -1.15 -4.13
C GLU A 184 0.66 -0.09 -3.13
N LEU A 185 0.67 1.17 -3.58
CA LEU A 185 0.76 2.35 -2.72
C LEU A 185 -0.60 3.05 -2.71
N PRO A 186 -1.22 3.20 -1.53
CA PRO A 186 -2.47 3.94 -1.43
C PRO A 186 -2.23 5.41 -1.82
N ILE A 187 -3.16 5.98 -2.58
CA ILE A 187 -3.23 7.42 -2.84
C ILE A 187 -4.22 8.04 -1.84
N HIS A 188 -3.70 8.93 -1.00
CA HIS A 188 -4.49 9.72 -0.04
C HIS A 188 -4.73 11.11 -0.59
#